data_0ceeb1f2cde14fc9c8307e8ce85217f0
#
_entry.id   0ceeb1f2cde14fc9c8307e8ce85217f0
#
_cell.length_a   1.000
_cell.length_b   1.000
_cell.length_c   1.000
_cell.angle_alpha   90.00
_cell.angle_beta   90.00
_cell.angle_gamma   90.00
#
_symmetry.space_group_name_H-M   'P 1'
#
loop_
_entity.id
_entity.type
_entity.pdbx_description
1 polymer ?
#
loop_
_entity_poly.entity_id
_entity_poly.type
_entity_poly.pdbx_seq_one_letter_code
_entity_poly.pdbx_strand_id
1 'polypeptide(L)'
;MVVTIGGEPQPIVTIANTPETAYTVAKAHEIIDAGEDLGTKVYVKGIVSKIDEISIFVEGDETKKYGNATYYISDNGQEDGQLEVYRGYGLNGAKFTSEDQLKLGDELIVYGNLVAFGDNKVHEFTQGSQIYSTTNAAGIENVTAKAAQNGRIYNLAGQEVGKNFKGIVVKNGKKYMNK
;
A
#
# COMPACT_ATOMS: atom_id res chain seq x y z
N MET A 1 -16.67 24.83 48.37
CA MET A 1 -17.05 23.45 47.99
C MET A 1 -16.23 23.11 46.76
N VAL A 2 -15.13 22.39 46.93
CA VAL A 2 -14.26 22.00 45.81
C VAL A 2 -14.71 20.60 45.41
N VAL A 3 -15.26 20.48 44.19
CA VAL A 3 -15.55 19.16 43.59
C VAL A 3 -14.28 18.67 42.92
N THR A 4 -13.56 17.77 43.57
CA THR A 4 -12.44 17.05 42.98
C THR A 4 -13.01 15.88 42.20
N ILE A 5 -13.08 15.96 40.89
CA ILE A 5 -13.33 14.81 40.05
C ILE A 5 -11.98 14.11 39.88
N GLY A 6 -11.73 13.10 40.73
CA GLY A 6 -10.59 12.23 40.64
C GLY A 6 -10.79 11.23 39.51
N GLY A 7 -10.34 11.56 38.29
CA GLY A 7 -10.05 10.59 37.24
C GLY A 7 -8.54 10.49 37.11
N GLU A 8 -7.95 9.32 37.40
CA GLU A 8 -6.58 9.06 36.99
C GLU A 8 -6.43 9.32 35.48
N PRO A 9 -5.36 10.01 35.05
CA PRO A 9 -5.13 10.17 33.61
C PRO A 9 -4.96 8.79 33.00
N GLN A 10 -5.90 8.42 32.15
CA GLN A 10 -5.80 7.18 31.39
C GLN A 10 -4.54 7.27 30.50
N PRO A 11 -3.72 6.21 30.43
CA PRO A 11 -2.56 6.23 29.56
C PRO A 11 -3.02 6.47 28.12
N ILE A 12 -2.43 7.49 27.48
CA ILE A 12 -2.63 7.71 26.04
C ILE A 12 -1.99 6.51 25.33
N VAL A 13 -2.81 5.59 24.86
CA VAL A 13 -2.34 4.46 24.04
C VAL A 13 -1.98 5.04 22.68
N THR A 14 -0.71 5.32 22.45
CA THR A 14 -0.22 5.67 21.13
C THR A 14 -0.24 4.38 20.30
N ILE A 15 -1.18 4.28 19.34
CA ILE A 15 -1.22 3.17 18.39
C ILE A 15 -0.06 3.38 17.42
N ALA A 16 0.85 2.40 17.36
CA ALA A 16 1.95 2.44 16.41
C ALA A 16 1.40 2.47 14.96
N ASN A 17 2.00 3.27 14.10
CA ASN A 17 1.65 3.30 12.68
C ASN A 17 2.26 2.07 11.98
N THR A 18 1.42 1.11 11.63
CA THR A 18 1.74 -0.12 10.90
C THR A 18 0.82 -0.21 9.66
N PRO A 19 1.05 -1.15 8.74
CA PRO A 19 0.12 -1.32 7.62
C PRO A 19 -1.33 -1.56 8.06
N GLU A 20 -1.54 -2.30 9.16
CA GLU A 20 -2.86 -2.62 9.71
C GLU A 20 -3.50 -1.42 10.42
N THR A 21 -2.68 -0.52 10.94
CA THR A 21 -3.08 0.70 11.65
C THR A 21 -2.67 1.96 10.88
N ALA A 22 -2.61 1.85 9.55
CA ALA A 22 -2.28 2.97 8.67
C ALA A 22 -3.16 4.19 8.94
N TYR A 23 -2.57 5.37 8.96
CA TYR A 23 -3.30 6.62 9.14
C TYR A 23 -4.33 6.83 8.03
N THR A 24 -5.39 7.56 8.32
CA THR A 24 -6.28 8.13 7.31
C THR A 24 -5.60 9.31 6.64
N VAL A 25 -6.11 9.75 5.49
CA VAL A 25 -5.62 10.97 4.83
C VAL A 25 -5.86 12.20 5.73
N ALA A 26 -7.00 12.28 6.39
CA ALA A 26 -7.28 13.34 7.36
C ALA A 26 -6.22 13.37 8.48
N LYS A 27 -5.83 12.20 9.01
CA LYS A 27 -4.77 12.13 10.04
C LYS A 27 -3.40 12.54 9.50
N ALA A 28 -3.09 12.22 8.24
CA ALA A 28 -1.85 12.66 7.60
C ALA A 28 -1.79 14.21 7.50
N HIS A 29 -2.89 14.86 7.15
CA HIS A 29 -2.98 16.33 7.16
C HIS A 29 -2.74 16.91 8.55
N GLU A 30 -3.34 16.36 9.60
CA GLU A 30 -3.11 16.81 10.99
C GLU A 30 -1.63 16.72 11.39
N ILE A 31 -0.95 15.61 11.02
CA ILE A 31 0.49 15.40 11.31
C ILE A 31 1.34 16.45 10.56
N ILE A 32 1.02 16.72 9.29
CA ILE A 32 1.73 17.73 8.50
C ILE A 32 1.52 19.13 9.08
N ASP A 33 0.30 19.50 9.45
CA ASP A 33 -0.03 20.79 10.06
C ASP A 33 0.65 21.00 11.41
N ALA A 34 0.74 19.94 12.21
CA ALA A 34 1.45 19.97 13.50
C ALA A 34 2.98 20.02 13.32
N GLY A 35 3.50 19.65 12.17
CA GLY A 35 4.94 19.53 11.91
C GLY A 35 5.58 18.36 12.67
N GLU A 36 4.78 17.38 13.09
CA GLU A 36 5.22 16.22 13.87
C GLU A 36 5.69 15.10 12.94
N ASP A 37 6.78 14.42 13.35
CA ASP A 37 7.31 13.19 12.73
C ASP A 37 7.54 13.22 11.21
N LEU A 38 7.67 14.41 10.59
CA LEU A 38 7.87 14.56 9.15
C LEU A 38 9.14 13.87 8.60
N GLY A 39 10.09 13.55 9.47
CA GLY A 39 11.31 12.79 9.13
C GLY A 39 11.13 11.27 9.13
N THR A 40 9.99 10.76 9.63
CA THR A 40 9.71 9.33 9.77
C THR A 40 8.78 8.87 8.66
N LYS A 41 9.07 7.68 8.09
CA LYS A 41 8.16 7.08 7.11
C LYS A 41 6.93 6.53 7.80
N VAL A 42 5.77 6.83 7.25
CA VAL A 42 4.47 6.40 7.76
C VAL A 42 3.65 5.68 6.70
N TYR A 43 2.69 4.87 7.16
CA TYR A 43 1.66 4.25 6.33
C TYR A 43 0.40 5.12 6.36
N VAL A 44 -0.11 5.47 5.19
CA VAL A 44 -1.39 6.16 5.04
C VAL A 44 -2.25 5.38 4.06
N LYS A 45 -3.47 5.07 4.46
CA LYS A 45 -4.47 4.45 3.60
C LYS A 45 -5.35 5.52 2.95
N GLY A 46 -5.74 5.29 1.71
CA GLY A 46 -6.64 6.17 0.98
C GLY A 46 -7.11 5.54 -0.32
N ILE A 47 -8.01 6.22 -0.99
CA ILE A 47 -8.58 5.84 -2.28
C ILE A 47 -8.04 6.82 -3.33
N VAL A 48 -7.54 6.28 -4.45
CA VAL A 48 -7.06 7.12 -5.56
C VAL A 48 -8.19 7.98 -6.11
N SER A 49 -8.08 9.28 -5.94
CA SER A 49 -9.11 10.26 -6.32
C SER A 49 -8.73 11.05 -7.58
N LYS A 50 -7.42 11.13 -7.89
CA LYS A 50 -6.91 11.80 -9.08
C LYS A 50 -5.56 11.21 -9.49
N ILE A 51 -5.27 11.19 -10.78
CA ILE A 51 -3.96 10.80 -11.33
C ILE A 51 -3.52 11.93 -12.25
N ASP A 52 -2.37 12.55 -11.96
CA ASP A 52 -1.80 13.59 -12.79
C ASP A 52 -0.87 13.00 -13.85
N GLU A 53 0.00 12.05 -13.45
CA GLU A 53 0.98 11.45 -14.36
C GLU A 53 1.37 10.05 -13.90
N ILE A 54 1.51 9.13 -14.85
CA ILE A 54 2.19 7.85 -14.67
C ILE A 54 3.33 7.77 -15.67
N SER A 55 4.57 7.90 -15.17
CA SER A 55 5.77 7.73 -15.97
C SER A 55 6.12 6.25 -16.03
N ILE A 56 5.95 5.61 -17.19
CA ILE A 56 6.25 4.20 -17.40
C ILE A 56 7.77 3.99 -17.52
N PHE A 57 8.27 2.91 -16.93
CA PHE A 57 9.64 2.44 -17.13
C PHE A 57 9.70 1.43 -18.27
N VAL A 58 10.64 1.63 -19.19
CA VAL A 58 11.01 0.66 -20.22
C VAL A 58 12.52 0.52 -20.22
N GLU A 59 12.99 -0.71 -20.07
CA GLU A 59 14.42 -0.99 -20.04
C GLU A 59 15.07 -0.64 -21.38
N GLY A 60 16.17 0.12 -21.33
CA GLY A 60 16.90 0.58 -22.52
C GLY A 60 16.29 1.82 -23.21
N ASP A 61 15.16 2.35 -22.72
CA ASP A 61 14.55 3.57 -23.24
C ASP A 61 14.81 4.76 -22.28
N GLU A 62 15.74 5.64 -22.65
CA GLU A 62 16.08 6.82 -21.83
C GLU A 62 14.92 7.81 -21.65
N THR A 63 13.92 7.78 -22.55
CA THR A 63 12.73 8.63 -22.46
C THR A 63 11.70 8.08 -21.45
N LYS A 64 11.81 6.79 -21.11
CA LYS A 64 10.93 6.04 -20.21
C LYS A 64 11.68 5.43 -19.03
N LYS A 65 12.52 6.20 -18.36
CA LYS A 65 13.45 5.70 -17.34
C LYS A 65 12.94 5.79 -15.89
N TYR A 66 11.92 6.61 -15.62
CA TYR A 66 11.55 6.92 -14.24
C TYR A 66 10.70 5.83 -13.58
N GLY A 67 9.56 5.49 -14.13
CA GLY A 67 8.68 4.47 -13.58
C GLY A 67 8.03 4.86 -12.26
N ASN A 68 7.64 6.13 -12.12
CA ASN A 68 6.95 6.67 -10.95
C ASN A 68 5.64 7.34 -11.36
N ALA A 69 4.80 7.70 -10.39
CA ALA A 69 3.54 8.36 -10.64
C ALA A 69 3.32 9.52 -9.66
N THR A 70 2.65 10.59 -10.15
CA THR A 70 2.08 11.64 -9.32
C THR A 70 0.57 11.49 -9.33
N TYR A 71 -0.01 11.28 -8.15
CA TYR A 71 -1.43 11.02 -7.97
C TYR A 71 -1.89 11.49 -6.59
N TYR A 72 -3.20 11.47 -6.36
CA TYR A 72 -3.81 11.92 -5.12
C TYR A 72 -4.66 10.82 -4.50
N ILE A 73 -4.63 10.73 -3.19
CA ILE A 73 -5.49 9.85 -2.41
C ILE A 73 -6.35 10.68 -1.45
N SER A 74 -7.55 10.20 -1.17
CA SER A 74 -8.44 10.77 -0.15
C SER A 74 -9.14 9.67 0.64
N ASP A 75 -9.76 10.01 1.76
CA ASP A 75 -10.46 9.04 2.59
C ASP A 75 -11.73 8.47 1.94
N ASN A 76 -12.31 9.18 0.97
CA ASN A 76 -13.57 8.85 0.33
C ASN A 76 -13.52 8.70 -1.20
N GLY A 77 -12.34 8.82 -1.81
CA GLY A 77 -12.16 8.75 -3.26
C GLY A 77 -12.60 10.01 -4.03
N GLN A 78 -12.96 11.09 -3.32
CA GLN A 78 -13.31 12.38 -3.94
C GLN A 78 -12.11 13.33 -3.93
N GLU A 79 -12.20 14.40 -4.74
CA GLU A 79 -11.12 15.38 -4.84
C GLU A 79 -11.03 16.35 -3.64
N ASP A 80 -11.94 16.26 -2.68
CA ASP A 80 -11.89 17.05 -1.45
C ASP A 80 -10.98 16.38 -0.40
N GLY A 81 -10.12 17.17 0.23
CA GLY A 81 -9.20 16.69 1.27
C GLY A 81 -8.14 15.71 0.75
N GLN A 82 -7.67 15.89 -0.48
CA GLN A 82 -6.65 15.04 -1.09
C GLN A 82 -5.27 15.24 -0.45
N LEU A 83 -4.52 14.13 -0.38
CA LEU A 83 -3.09 14.10 -0.11
C LEU A 83 -2.36 13.72 -1.40
N GLU A 84 -1.40 14.54 -1.81
CA GLU A 84 -0.58 14.25 -2.99
C GLU A 84 0.44 13.13 -2.72
N VAL A 85 0.65 12.27 -3.69
CA VAL A 85 1.77 11.32 -3.74
C VAL A 85 2.68 11.75 -4.87
N TYR A 86 3.70 12.55 -4.55
CA TYR A 86 4.61 13.12 -5.54
C TYR A 86 5.66 12.10 -5.98
N ARG A 87 5.62 11.73 -7.27
CA ARG A 87 6.58 10.80 -7.89
C ARG A 87 6.83 9.53 -7.07
N GLY A 88 5.75 8.93 -6.56
CA GLY A 88 5.78 7.68 -5.83
C GLY A 88 6.01 6.49 -6.77
N TYR A 89 6.56 5.41 -6.21
CA TYR A 89 6.75 4.14 -6.91
C TYR A 89 5.54 3.21 -6.71
N GLY A 90 5.44 2.21 -7.56
CA GLY A 90 4.41 1.18 -7.49
C GLY A 90 4.58 0.24 -6.31
N LEU A 91 3.92 -0.90 -6.37
CA LEU A 91 3.85 -1.88 -5.29
C LEU A 91 5.25 -2.33 -4.84
N ASN A 92 5.51 -2.21 -3.52
CA ASN A 92 6.80 -2.53 -2.89
C ASN A 92 8.01 -1.81 -3.51
N GLY A 93 7.80 -0.59 -4.02
CA GLY A 93 8.86 0.22 -4.61
C GLY A 93 9.24 -0.16 -6.05
N ALA A 94 8.46 -1.02 -6.68
CA ALA A 94 8.65 -1.36 -8.08
C ALA A 94 8.35 -0.15 -8.99
N LYS A 95 9.02 -0.08 -10.13
CA LYS A 95 8.73 0.91 -11.15
C LYS A 95 7.40 0.58 -11.85
N PHE A 96 6.61 1.59 -12.19
CA PHE A 96 5.47 1.42 -13.06
C PHE A 96 5.92 1.02 -14.47
N THR A 97 5.38 -0.05 -15.00
CA THR A 97 5.65 -0.56 -16.36
C THR A 97 4.41 -0.51 -17.25
N SER A 98 3.26 -0.20 -16.68
CA SER A 98 1.98 -0.01 -17.35
C SER A 98 1.13 1.01 -16.60
N GLU A 99 0.34 1.81 -17.30
CA GLU A 99 -0.65 2.72 -16.70
C GLU A 99 -1.77 1.98 -15.96
N ASP A 100 -2.02 0.73 -16.33
CA ASP A 100 -3.04 -0.11 -15.68
C ASP A 100 -2.73 -0.48 -14.22
N GLN A 101 -1.49 -0.25 -13.78
CA GLN A 101 -1.05 -0.57 -12.41
C GLN A 101 -1.55 0.40 -11.34
N LEU A 102 -2.18 1.53 -11.75
CA LEU A 102 -2.80 2.52 -10.87
C LEU A 102 -4.05 3.07 -11.55
N LYS A 103 -5.19 3.02 -10.85
CA LYS A 103 -6.48 3.49 -11.39
C LYS A 103 -7.25 4.32 -10.36
N LEU A 104 -8.11 5.19 -10.86
CA LEU A 104 -9.07 5.89 -10.00
C LEU A 104 -9.95 4.87 -9.25
N GLY A 105 -10.14 5.12 -7.96
CA GLY A 105 -10.92 4.23 -7.08
C GLY A 105 -10.14 3.07 -6.47
N ASP A 106 -8.85 2.88 -6.82
CA ASP A 106 -8.02 1.89 -6.14
C ASP A 106 -7.84 2.27 -4.67
N GLU A 107 -8.05 1.32 -3.77
CA GLU A 107 -7.69 1.50 -2.37
C GLU A 107 -6.21 1.16 -2.19
N LEU A 108 -5.46 2.09 -1.59
CA LEU A 108 -4.02 1.97 -1.39
C LEU A 108 -3.65 2.12 0.08
N ILE A 109 -2.53 1.49 0.44
CA ILE A 109 -1.69 1.94 1.55
C ILE A 109 -0.39 2.45 0.94
N VAL A 110 -0.08 3.73 1.17
CA VAL A 110 1.17 4.36 0.74
C VAL A 110 2.13 4.42 1.91
N TYR A 111 3.41 4.15 1.66
CA TYR A 111 4.48 4.20 2.66
C TYR A 111 5.55 5.20 2.24
N GLY A 112 5.82 6.20 3.06
CA GLY A 112 6.79 7.25 2.75
C GLY A 112 6.83 8.36 3.79
N ASN A 113 7.59 9.41 3.51
CA ASN A 113 7.68 10.59 4.35
C ASN A 113 6.64 11.63 3.93
N LEU A 114 5.98 12.22 4.90
CA LEU A 114 5.07 13.34 4.72
C LEU A 114 5.82 14.66 4.77
N VAL A 115 5.31 15.68 4.05
CA VAL A 115 5.86 17.03 4.06
C VAL A 115 4.77 18.08 3.72
N ALA A 116 4.95 19.32 4.20
CA ALA A 116 4.31 20.50 3.66
C ALA A 116 5.28 21.11 2.63
N PHE A 117 5.07 20.86 1.35
CA PHE A 117 6.01 21.25 0.29
C PHE A 117 5.77 22.67 -0.22
N GLY A 118 6.87 23.41 -0.38
CA GLY A 118 6.88 24.74 -0.99
C GLY A 118 6.20 25.83 -0.14
N ASP A 119 6.11 27.03 -0.71
CA ASP A 119 5.52 28.21 -0.04
C ASP A 119 4.00 28.05 0.18
N ASN A 120 3.34 27.28 -0.68
CA ASN A 120 1.91 26.99 -0.59
C ASN A 120 1.59 25.86 0.40
N LYS A 121 2.61 25.26 1.02
CA LYS A 121 2.46 24.15 1.98
C LYS A 121 1.57 23.03 1.45
N VAL A 122 1.83 22.56 0.23
CA VAL A 122 1.13 21.40 -0.32
C VAL A 122 1.42 20.19 0.56
N HIS A 123 0.38 19.54 1.05
CA HIS A 123 0.49 18.32 1.84
C HIS A 123 0.75 17.15 0.90
N GLU A 124 1.92 16.54 1.01
CA GLU A 124 2.29 15.46 0.11
C GLU A 124 3.17 14.39 0.77
N PHE A 125 3.17 13.22 0.16
CA PHE A 125 4.28 12.28 0.26
C PHE A 125 5.43 12.74 -0.63
N THR A 126 6.64 12.77 -0.07
CA THR A 126 7.84 13.12 -0.83
C THR A 126 8.15 12.08 -1.90
N GLN A 127 8.91 12.49 -2.92
CA GLN A 127 9.46 11.56 -3.90
C GLN A 127 10.14 10.35 -3.26
N GLY A 128 9.89 9.15 -3.80
CA GLY A 128 10.45 7.90 -3.28
C GLY A 128 9.53 7.20 -2.27
N SER A 129 8.33 7.72 -2.03
CA SER A 129 7.24 6.96 -1.43
C SER A 129 6.87 5.76 -2.32
N GLN A 130 6.16 4.79 -1.78
CA GLN A 130 5.77 3.59 -2.53
C GLN A 130 4.38 3.11 -2.14
N ILE A 131 3.73 2.42 -3.04
CA ILE A 131 2.53 1.66 -2.72
C ILE A 131 2.97 0.44 -1.91
N TYR A 132 2.48 0.30 -0.68
CA TYR A 132 2.68 -0.87 0.16
C TYR A 132 1.68 -1.97 -0.16
N SER A 133 0.40 -1.61 -0.36
CA SER A 133 -0.67 -2.51 -0.78
C SER A 133 -1.69 -1.81 -1.66
N THR A 134 -2.38 -2.56 -2.50
CA THR A 134 -3.42 -2.05 -3.40
C THR A 134 -4.50 -3.10 -3.63
N THR A 135 -5.75 -2.65 -3.86
CA THR A 135 -6.84 -3.50 -4.35
C THR A 135 -6.78 -3.74 -5.86
N ASN A 136 -5.93 -3.00 -6.58
CA ASN A 136 -5.76 -3.18 -8.02
C ASN A 136 -5.08 -4.51 -8.35
N ALA A 137 -5.81 -5.43 -8.99
CA ALA A 137 -5.29 -6.75 -9.39
C ALA A 137 -4.12 -6.66 -10.39
N ALA A 138 -4.03 -5.61 -11.20
CA ALA A 138 -2.91 -5.40 -12.14
C ALA A 138 -1.59 -5.11 -11.40
N GLY A 139 -1.63 -4.62 -10.16
CA GLY A 139 -0.45 -4.46 -9.30
C GLY A 139 0.04 -5.78 -8.67
N ILE A 140 -0.78 -6.84 -8.71
CA ILE A 140 -0.50 -8.14 -8.07
C ILE A 140 0.23 -9.10 -9.04
N GLU A 141 0.33 -8.81 -10.31
CA GLU A 141 1.00 -9.71 -11.29
C GLU A 141 2.47 -10.00 -10.97
N ASN A 142 3.13 -9.21 -10.13
CA ASN A 142 4.49 -9.47 -9.67
C ASN A 142 4.61 -10.22 -8.33
N VAL A 143 3.51 -10.55 -7.70
CA VAL A 143 3.50 -11.63 -6.69
C VAL A 143 3.38 -12.97 -7.41
N THR A 144 4.25 -13.19 -8.37
CA THR A 144 4.49 -14.56 -8.82
C THR A 144 4.91 -15.33 -7.58
N ALA A 145 4.02 -16.23 -7.18
CA ALA A 145 4.29 -17.23 -6.18
C ALA A 145 5.59 -17.97 -6.50
N LYS A 146 6.72 -17.39 -6.10
CA LYS A 146 7.99 -18.12 -5.92
C LYS A 146 7.86 -19.14 -4.78
N ALA A 147 6.67 -19.27 -4.22
CA ALA A 147 6.37 -20.11 -3.09
C ALA A 147 5.52 -21.31 -3.47
N ALA A 148 5.79 -22.02 -4.55
CA ALA A 148 5.16 -23.32 -4.77
C ALA A 148 5.92 -24.22 -5.74
N GLN A 149 7.23 -24.12 -5.85
CA GLN A 149 8.02 -25.16 -6.55
C GLN A 149 8.58 -26.21 -5.62
N ASN A 150 8.00 -26.39 -4.44
CA ASN A 150 8.49 -27.42 -3.49
C ASN A 150 7.90 -28.81 -3.72
N GLY A 151 7.20 -29.06 -4.80
CA GLY A 151 6.70 -30.41 -5.10
C GLY A 151 5.73 -30.98 -4.04
N ARG A 152 5.32 -30.19 -3.06
CA ARG A 152 4.38 -30.58 -2.01
C ARG A 152 3.00 -30.82 -2.58
N ILE A 153 2.34 -31.83 -2.03
CA ILE A 153 1.01 -32.26 -2.48
C ILE A 153 0.05 -32.06 -1.31
N TYR A 154 -1.09 -31.43 -1.58
CA TYR A 154 -2.12 -31.17 -0.58
C TYR A 154 -3.43 -31.83 -0.95
N ASN A 155 -4.19 -32.32 0.04
CA ASN A 155 -5.57 -32.74 -0.18
C ASN A 155 -6.52 -31.53 -0.30
N LEU A 156 -7.79 -31.76 -0.57
CA LEU A 156 -8.78 -30.65 -0.69
C LEU A 156 -9.04 -29.91 0.63
N ALA A 157 -8.65 -30.47 1.76
CA ALA A 157 -8.73 -29.81 3.06
C ALA A 157 -7.48 -28.95 3.37
N GLY A 158 -6.53 -28.82 2.41
CA GLY A 158 -5.31 -28.02 2.58
C GLY A 158 -4.20 -28.71 3.40
N GLN A 159 -4.36 -29.97 3.75
CA GLN A 159 -3.35 -30.73 4.50
C GLN A 159 -2.30 -31.30 3.53
N GLU A 160 -1.02 -31.21 3.89
CA GLU A 160 0.06 -31.80 3.13
C GLU A 160 -0.05 -33.33 3.19
N VAL A 161 0.01 -34.01 2.02
CA VAL A 161 -0.12 -35.44 1.89
C VAL A 161 1.04 -36.03 1.10
N GLY A 162 1.37 -37.29 1.39
CA GLY A 162 2.42 -38.00 0.69
C GLY A 162 2.00 -38.46 -0.72
N LYS A 163 2.99 -38.90 -1.51
CA LYS A 163 2.78 -39.35 -2.89
C LYS A 163 1.82 -40.55 -3.00
N ASN A 164 1.61 -41.28 -1.90
CA ASN A 164 0.74 -42.46 -1.85
C ASN A 164 -0.71 -42.14 -1.42
N PHE A 165 -1.04 -40.86 -1.22
CA PHE A 165 -2.40 -40.46 -0.88
C PHE A 165 -3.31 -40.70 -2.08
N LYS A 166 -4.39 -41.46 -1.89
CA LYS A 166 -5.40 -41.74 -2.95
C LYS A 166 -6.53 -40.72 -2.87
N GLY A 167 -6.83 -40.07 -3.99
CA GLY A 167 -7.89 -39.07 -4.08
C GLY A 167 -7.47 -37.81 -4.83
N ILE A 168 -8.29 -36.77 -4.73
CA ILE A 168 -7.99 -35.52 -5.39
C ILE A 168 -6.92 -34.77 -4.57
N VAL A 169 -5.84 -34.38 -5.24
CA VAL A 169 -4.74 -33.60 -4.65
C VAL A 169 -4.49 -32.34 -5.46
N VAL A 170 -3.92 -31.37 -4.79
CA VAL A 170 -3.46 -30.09 -5.37
C VAL A 170 -1.94 -30.07 -5.33
N LYS A 171 -1.31 -29.90 -6.49
CA LYS A 171 0.13 -29.72 -6.63
C LYS A 171 0.40 -28.55 -7.59
N ASN A 172 1.23 -27.60 -7.19
CA ASN A 172 1.55 -26.41 -7.98
C ASN A 172 0.29 -25.69 -8.50
N GLY A 173 -0.74 -25.53 -7.65
CA GLY A 173 -1.99 -24.88 -7.99
C GLY A 173 -2.93 -25.67 -8.92
N LYS A 174 -2.57 -26.86 -9.35
CA LYS A 174 -3.39 -27.72 -10.22
C LYS A 174 -3.94 -28.91 -9.47
N LYS A 175 -5.19 -29.29 -9.77
CA LYS A 175 -5.86 -30.48 -9.21
C LYS A 175 -5.55 -31.71 -10.04
N TYR A 176 -5.25 -32.82 -9.37
CA TYR A 176 -5.00 -34.15 -9.97
C TYR A 176 -5.74 -35.22 -9.20
N MET A 177 -6.14 -36.27 -9.90
CA MET A 177 -6.61 -37.52 -9.27
C MET A 177 -5.39 -38.41 -9.06
N ASN A 178 -5.01 -38.64 -7.80
CA ASN A 178 -3.96 -39.59 -7.45
C ASN A 178 -4.62 -40.96 -7.20
N LYS A 179 -4.28 -41.99 -8.02
CA LYS A 179 -4.89 -43.32 -8.02
C LYS A 179 -4.16 -44.28 -7.10
#